data_4bf1cd90d36c2b3601a3e302cc76293c
#
_entry.id   4bf1cd90d36c2b3601a3e302cc76293c
#
_cell.length_a   1.000
_cell.length_b   1.000
_cell.length_c   1.000
_cell.angle_alpha   90.00
_cell.angle_beta   90.00
_cell.angle_gamma   90.00
#
_symmetry.space_group_name_H-M   'P 1'
#
loop_
_entity.id
_entity.type
_entity.pdbx_description
1 polymer ?
#
loop_
_entity_poly.entity_id
_entity_poly.type
_entity_poly.pdbx_seq_one_letter_code
_entity_poly.pdbx_strand_id
1 'polypeptide(L)'
;FFNGQVFPTAFLALGIQGQESRREYLTIKELNRLAQTPCNPLLKRAALFSALTGLRHCDIQKLKWSEIEVFNGGYRLNFTQQKTKGVEYMPISEQAFQLCGERKDSEQLVFGGLPDPSWINRPIKKWVAEAGITKHITYHCFRHSYATLQLSGGTDIYTVSKMLGHTNVRTTQVYAKVVDAKKEEATKTIKLDLPMTE
;
A
#
# COMPACT_ATOMS: atom_id res chain seq x y z
N PHE A 1 -23.10 -29.24 -59.33
CA PHE A 1 -23.13 -30.07 -58.12
C PHE A 1 -22.08 -29.50 -57.14
N PHE A 2 -22.50 -28.63 -56.23
CA PHE A 2 -21.65 -28.18 -55.09
C PHE A 2 -22.35 -28.55 -53.79
N ASN A 3 -21.72 -29.49 -53.08
CA ASN A 3 -22.10 -29.90 -51.73
C ASN A 3 -21.79 -28.77 -50.73
N GLY A 4 -22.83 -28.17 -50.15
CA GLY A 4 -22.69 -27.26 -49.01
C GLY A 4 -22.35 -28.02 -47.73
N GLN A 5 -21.17 -27.83 -47.21
CA GLN A 5 -20.84 -28.16 -45.83
C GLN A 5 -20.92 -26.87 -45.00
N VAL A 6 -21.93 -26.81 -44.14
CA VAL A 6 -22.06 -25.79 -43.12
C VAL A 6 -21.17 -26.23 -41.93
N PHE A 7 -20.15 -25.47 -41.64
CA PHE A 7 -19.35 -25.63 -40.41
C PHE A 7 -20.09 -24.92 -39.30
N PRO A 8 -20.38 -25.57 -38.19
CA PRO A 8 -20.94 -24.88 -37.03
C PRO A 8 -19.83 -24.10 -36.31
N THR A 9 -19.91 -22.79 -36.39
CA THR A 9 -19.15 -21.86 -35.54
C THR A 9 -19.62 -21.94 -34.11
N ALA A 10 -19.17 -22.94 -33.39
CA ALA A 10 -19.25 -22.96 -31.92
C ALA A 10 -17.94 -22.39 -31.36
N PHE A 11 -17.76 -21.08 -31.43
CA PHE A 11 -16.85 -20.39 -30.54
C PHE A 11 -17.54 -20.27 -29.17
N LEU A 12 -17.41 -21.30 -28.35
CA LEU A 12 -17.63 -21.21 -26.93
C LEU A 12 -16.62 -20.21 -26.38
N ALA A 13 -17.06 -18.96 -26.17
CA ALA A 13 -16.37 -18.02 -25.33
C ALA A 13 -16.32 -18.61 -23.92
N LEU A 14 -15.26 -19.33 -23.62
CA LEU A 14 -14.85 -19.62 -22.26
C LEU A 14 -14.52 -18.27 -21.62
N GLY A 15 -15.54 -17.64 -21.02
CA GLY A 15 -15.41 -16.55 -20.10
C GLY A 15 -14.61 -17.03 -18.90
N ILE A 16 -13.29 -17.00 -19.01
CA ILE A 16 -12.41 -17.03 -17.85
C ILE A 16 -12.65 -15.69 -17.13
N GLN A 17 -13.70 -15.63 -16.30
CA GLN A 17 -13.77 -14.65 -15.24
C GLN A 17 -12.56 -14.93 -14.34
N GLY A 18 -11.45 -14.26 -14.61
CA GLY A 18 -10.35 -14.21 -13.68
C GLY A 18 -10.90 -13.73 -12.36
N GLN A 19 -10.92 -14.61 -11.35
CA GLN A 19 -11.24 -14.23 -9.99
C GLN A 19 -10.33 -13.06 -9.65
N GLU A 20 -10.89 -11.83 -9.63
CA GLU A 20 -10.15 -10.66 -9.17
C GLU A 20 -9.71 -10.95 -7.74
N SER A 21 -8.45 -11.31 -7.57
CA SER A 21 -7.89 -11.55 -6.25
C SER A 21 -7.98 -10.26 -5.46
N ARG A 22 -8.98 -10.17 -4.59
CA ARG A 22 -9.18 -9.03 -3.69
C ARG A 22 -7.96 -8.92 -2.80
N ARG A 23 -7.16 -7.90 -3.04
CA ARG A 23 -5.95 -7.68 -2.26
C ARG A 23 -6.33 -7.31 -0.84
N GLU A 24 -5.90 -8.13 0.13
CA GLU A 24 -6.15 -7.86 1.53
C GLU A 24 -5.39 -6.62 2.00
N TYR A 25 -6.04 -5.83 2.83
CA TYR A 25 -5.44 -4.67 3.49
C TYR A 25 -5.92 -4.55 4.93
N LEU A 26 -5.17 -3.82 5.74
CA LEU A 26 -5.46 -3.54 7.13
C LEU A 26 -6.15 -2.18 7.26
N THR A 27 -7.22 -2.14 8.03
CA THR A 27 -7.87 -0.89 8.45
C THR A 27 -7.03 -0.17 9.49
N ILE A 28 -7.31 1.11 9.76
CA ILE A 28 -6.64 1.87 10.84
C ILE A 28 -6.82 1.18 12.19
N LYS A 29 -8.02 0.62 12.47
CA LYS A 29 -8.29 -0.11 13.72
C LYS A 29 -7.42 -1.37 13.85
N GLU A 30 -7.22 -2.10 12.76
CA GLU A 30 -6.37 -3.29 12.73
C GLU A 30 -4.89 -2.93 12.84
N LEU A 31 -4.42 -1.87 12.19
CA LEU A 31 -3.06 -1.36 12.35
C LEU A 31 -2.76 -0.94 13.80
N ASN A 32 -3.69 -0.23 14.44
CA ASN A 32 -3.56 0.14 15.86
C ASN A 32 -3.51 -1.09 16.77
N ARG A 33 -4.30 -2.11 16.48
CA ARG A 33 -4.29 -3.38 17.22
C ARG A 33 -2.95 -4.09 17.07
N LEU A 34 -2.41 -4.16 15.85
CA LEU A 34 -1.07 -4.69 15.59
C LEU A 34 0.01 -3.91 16.33
N ALA A 35 -0.05 -2.59 16.33
CA ALA A 35 0.91 -1.76 17.04
C ALA A 35 1.00 -2.11 18.54
N GLN A 36 -0.15 -2.44 19.16
CA GLN A 36 -0.24 -2.82 20.57
C GLN A 36 0.10 -4.30 20.83
N THR A 37 -0.06 -5.18 19.83
CA THR A 37 0.23 -6.61 19.99
C THR A 37 1.73 -6.88 20.01
N PRO A 38 2.28 -7.61 21.00
CA PRO A 38 3.69 -7.94 21.06
C PRO A 38 4.16 -8.76 19.85
N CYS A 39 5.33 -8.43 19.33
CA CYS A 39 6.07 -9.27 18.36
C CYS A 39 7.53 -8.82 18.31
N ASN A 40 8.34 -9.40 17.43
CA ASN A 40 9.70 -8.95 17.22
C ASN A 40 9.75 -7.44 16.94
N PRO A 41 10.49 -6.64 17.71
CA PRO A 41 10.49 -5.17 17.61
C PRO A 41 10.91 -4.63 16.24
N LEU A 42 11.89 -5.27 15.60
CA LEU A 42 12.36 -4.87 14.27
C LEU A 42 11.27 -5.12 13.21
N LEU A 43 10.67 -6.31 13.25
CA LEU A 43 9.56 -6.66 12.36
C LEU A 43 8.40 -5.67 12.50
N LYS A 44 7.98 -5.38 13.75
CA LYS A 44 6.90 -4.44 14.05
C LYS A 44 7.19 -3.06 13.46
N ARG A 45 8.35 -2.49 13.76
CA ARG A 45 8.76 -1.16 13.27
C ARG A 45 8.76 -1.11 11.75
N ALA A 46 9.40 -2.09 11.08
CA ALA A 46 9.50 -2.12 9.63
C ALA A 46 8.14 -2.29 8.93
N ALA A 47 7.26 -3.15 9.45
CA ALA A 47 5.93 -3.37 8.89
C ALA A 47 5.02 -2.13 9.06
N LEU A 48 4.98 -1.53 10.25
CA LEU A 48 4.22 -0.31 10.49
C LEU A 48 4.80 0.89 9.72
N PHE A 49 6.12 0.96 9.56
CA PHE A 49 6.77 1.95 8.69
C PHE A 49 6.30 1.81 7.24
N SER A 50 6.20 0.57 6.72
CA SER A 50 5.60 0.31 5.40
C SER A 50 4.14 0.78 5.31
N ALA A 51 3.35 0.60 6.38
CA ALA A 51 1.96 1.06 6.44
C ALA A 51 1.82 2.59 6.50
N LEU A 52 2.83 3.31 7.00
CA LEU A 52 2.83 4.78 7.10
C LEU A 52 3.49 5.46 5.91
N THR A 53 4.32 4.76 5.14
CA THR A 53 5.11 5.34 4.05
C THR A 53 4.78 4.73 2.69
N GLY A 54 4.20 3.54 2.65
CA GLY A 54 3.98 2.80 1.42
C GLY A 54 5.25 2.20 0.80
N LEU A 55 6.41 2.28 1.45
CA LEU A 55 7.66 1.73 0.91
C LEU A 55 7.60 0.22 0.75
N ARG A 56 8.30 -0.28 -0.27
CA ARG A 56 8.48 -1.72 -0.49
C ARG A 56 9.43 -2.31 0.55
N HIS A 57 9.26 -3.60 0.83
CA HIS A 57 10.18 -4.32 1.72
C HIS A 57 11.65 -4.13 1.34
N CYS A 58 11.99 -4.27 0.07
CA CYS A 58 13.37 -4.16 -0.41
C CYS A 58 13.96 -2.74 -0.23
N ASP A 59 13.12 -1.71 -0.28
CA ASP A 59 13.55 -0.33 -0.03
C ASP A 59 13.78 -0.11 1.46
N ILE A 60 12.87 -0.61 2.32
CA ILE A 60 13.00 -0.54 3.79
C ILE A 60 14.22 -1.32 4.28
N GLN A 61 14.47 -2.50 3.72
CA GLN A 61 15.60 -3.36 4.10
C GLN A 61 16.96 -2.68 3.86
N LYS A 62 17.04 -1.80 2.87
CA LYS A 62 18.27 -1.12 2.45
C LYS A 62 18.35 0.34 2.86
N LEU A 63 17.31 0.87 3.51
CA LEU A 63 17.23 2.27 3.92
C LEU A 63 18.36 2.58 4.92
N LYS A 64 19.18 3.59 4.61
CA LYS A 64 20.26 4.08 5.45
C LYS A 64 19.85 5.33 6.22
N TRP A 65 20.54 5.61 7.30
CA TRP A 65 20.35 6.84 8.06
C TRP A 65 20.74 8.11 7.29
N SER A 66 21.67 8.01 6.34
CA SER A 66 22.02 9.12 5.42
C SER A 66 20.87 9.50 4.48
N GLU A 67 19.89 8.62 4.26
CA GLU A 67 18.75 8.85 3.39
C GLU A 67 17.55 9.49 4.12
N ILE A 68 17.69 9.79 5.43
CA ILE A 68 16.66 10.48 6.22
C ILE A 68 17.14 11.89 6.55
N GLU A 69 16.43 12.87 6.04
CA GLU A 69 16.76 14.29 6.16
C GLU A 69 15.70 15.06 6.96
N VAL A 70 16.13 16.07 7.70
CA VAL A 70 15.23 17.09 8.24
C VAL A 70 14.95 18.11 7.14
N PHE A 71 13.68 18.39 6.86
CA PHE A 71 13.27 19.28 5.80
C PHE A 71 11.98 20.03 6.18
N ASN A 72 12.03 21.35 6.12
CA ASN A 72 10.88 22.25 6.44
C ASN A 72 10.20 21.93 7.80
N GLY A 73 11.00 21.65 8.83
CA GLY A 73 10.48 21.32 10.16
C GLY A 73 9.88 19.92 10.32
N GLY A 74 9.98 19.07 9.31
CA GLY A 74 9.59 17.67 9.31
C GLY A 74 10.70 16.77 8.81
N TYR A 75 10.35 15.59 8.34
CA TYR A 75 11.28 14.59 7.84
C TYR A 75 10.94 14.19 6.40
N ARG A 76 11.98 13.89 5.63
CA ARG A 76 11.83 13.30 4.30
C ARG A 76 12.86 12.20 4.07
N LEU A 77 12.50 11.28 3.20
CA LEU A 77 13.42 10.29 2.65
C LEU A 77 13.97 10.82 1.32
N ASN A 78 15.27 10.64 1.14
CA ASN A 78 15.98 10.92 -0.10
C ASN A 78 16.76 9.67 -0.49
N PHE A 79 16.15 8.81 -1.28
CA PHE A 79 16.69 7.46 -1.54
C PHE A 79 16.45 7.03 -2.99
N THR A 80 17.25 6.06 -3.44
CA THR A 80 17.06 5.44 -4.75
C THR A 80 16.26 4.16 -4.62
N GLN A 81 15.09 4.11 -5.26
CA GLN A 81 14.25 2.92 -5.24
C GLN A 81 14.95 1.71 -5.86
N GLN A 82 14.95 0.58 -5.16
CA GLN A 82 15.64 -0.63 -5.62
C GLN A 82 15.06 -1.20 -6.92
N LYS A 83 13.75 -1.12 -7.08
CA LYS A 83 13.05 -1.70 -8.24
C LYS A 83 13.05 -0.80 -9.47
N THR A 84 12.83 0.51 -9.31
CA THR A 84 12.68 1.46 -10.43
C THR A 84 13.92 2.27 -10.71
N LYS A 85 14.91 2.22 -9.79
CA LYS A 85 16.17 3.01 -9.85
C LYS A 85 15.98 4.53 -9.91
N GLY A 86 14.77 5.01 -9.63
CA GLY A 86 14.49 6.45 -9.53
C GLY A 86 14.91 7.00 -8.16
N VAL A 87 15.42 8.24 -8.15
CA VAL A 87 15.62 9.01 -6.91
C VAL A 87 14.27 9.52 -6.46
N GLU A 88 13.94 9.28 -5.19
CA GLU A 88 12.67 9.66 -4.59
C GLU A 88 12.90 10.61 -3.42
N TYR A 89 12.16 11.70 -3.43
CA TYR A 89 12.05 12.63 -2.30
C TYR A 89 10.67 12.48 -1.70
N MET A 90 10.58 11.80 -0.56
CA MET A 90 9.29 11.47 0.03
C MET A 90 9.19 12.03 1.44
N PRO A 91 8.30 12.99 1.71
CA PRO A 91 7.97 13.41 3.07
C PRO A 91 7.40 12.24 3.86
N ILE A 92 7.81 12.13 5.12
CA ILE A 92 7.29 11.13 6.05
C ILE A 92 6.73 11.81 7.30
N SER A 93 5.74 11.20 7.93
CA SER A 93 5.16 11.69 9.16
C SER A 93 6.12 11.53 10.34
N GLU A 94 5.92 12.32 11.40
CA GLU A 94 6.62 12.16 12.68
C GLU A 94 6.53 10.72 13.22
N GLN A 95 5.34 10.13 13.16
CA GLN A 95 5.15 8.73 13.57
C GLN A 95 5.99 7.74 12.75
N ALA A 96 6.11 7.96 11.45
CA ALA A 96 6.98 7.12 10.62
C ALA A 96 8.45 7.29 11.02
N PHE A 97 8.89 8.53 11.29
CA PHE A 97 10.25 8.79 11.76
C PHE A 97 10.54 8.12 13.11
N GLN A 98 9.59 8.16 14.06
CA GLN A 98 9.73 7.49 15.37
C GLN A 98 9.93 5.98 15.23
N LEU A 99 9.32 5.34 14.21
CA LEU A 99 9.52 3.92 13.92
C LEU A 99 10.94 3.60 13.43
N CYS A 100 11.70 4.58 12.96
CA CYS A 100 13.10 4.37 12.61
C CYS A 100 13.96 4.06 13.85
N GLY A 101 13.55 4.52 15.04
CA GLY A 101 14.25 4.35 16.29
C GLY A 101 15.38 5.37 16.48
N GLU A 102 16.35 5.06 17.33
CA GLU A 102 17.47 5.96 17.59
C GLU A 102 18.37 6.13 16.36
N ARG A 103 18.75 7.39 16.09
CA ARG A 103 19.62 7.71 14.97
C ARG A 103 21.00 7.11 15.21
N LYS A 104 21.51 6.46 14.17
CA LYS A 104 22.84 5.85 14.13
C LYS A 104 23.74 6.53 13.10
N ASP A 105 24.92 5.97 12.87
CA ASP A 105 25.83 6.45 11.84
C ASP A 105 25.17 6.45 10.47
N SER A 106 25.54 7.43 9.65
CA SER A 106 24.89 7.70 8.34
C SER A 106 24.83 6.49 7.42
N GLU A 107 25.86 5.65 7.43
CA GLU A 107 25.96 4.47 6.57
C GLU A 107 25.26 3.22 7.12
N GLN A 108 24.83 3.26 8.38
CA GLN A 108 24.09 2.13 8.97
C GLN A 108 22.67 2.06 8.46
N LEU A 109 22.17 0.82 8.38
CA LEU A 109 20.79 0.56 7.99
C LEU A 109 19.84 0.92 9.14
N VAL A 110 18.72 1.59 8.78
CA VAL A 110 17.65 1.94 9.74
C VAL A 110 16.98 0.68 10.30
N PHE A 111 16.74 -0.29 9.42
CA PHE A 111 16.10 -1.57 9.75
C PHE A 111 17.09 -2.75 9.56
N GLY A 112 18.34 -2.58 10.01
CA GLY A 112 19.37 -3.60 9.89
C GLY A 112 18.94 -4.93 10.52
N GLY A 113 19.15 -6.05 9.78
CA GLY A 113 18.72 -7.38 10.19
C GLY A 113 17.27 -7.74 9.83
N LEU A 114 16.56 -6.89 9.06
CA LEU A 114 15.22 -7.24 8.56
C LEU A 114 15.32 -8.47 7.64
N PRO A 115 14.59 -9.58 7.95
CA PRO A 115 14.64 -10.81 7.15
C PRO A 115 14.18 -10.61 5.70
N ASP A 116 14.63 -11.47 4.81
CA ASP A 116 14.18 -11.50 3.42
C ASP A 116 12.68 -11.82 3.27
N PRO A 117 12.05 -11.44 2.15
CA PRO A 117 10.63 -11.66 1.89
C PRO A 117 10.17 -13.11 2.04
N SER A 118 11.05 -14.08 1.76
CA SER A 118 10.76 -15.51 1.91
C SER A 118 10.55 -15.94 3.37
N TRP A 119 11.17 -15.27 4.31
CA TRP A 119 11.13 -15.62 5.73
C TRP A 119 10.21 -14.74 6.58
N ILE A 120 9.96 -13.50 6.14
CA ILE A 120 9.25 -12.50 6.94
C ILE A 120 7.75 -12.79 7.10
N ASN A 121 7.13 -13.49 6.16
CA ASN A 121 5.69 -13.70 6.17
C ASN A 121 5.22 -14.70 7.25
N ARG A 122 6.07 -15.64 7.68
CA ARG A 122 5.74 -16.57 8.76
C ARG A 122 5.54 -15.86 10.11
N PRO A 123 6.49 -15.03 10.60
CA PRO A 123 6.29 -14.26 11.82
C PRO A 123 5.17 -13.22 11.71
N ILE A 124 4.92 -12.63 10.52
CA ILE A 124 3.77 -11.73 10.31
C ILE A 124 2.47 -12.48 10.51
N LYS A 125 2.31 -13.67 9.92
CA LYS A 125 1.09 -14.48 10.07
C LYS A 125 0.80 -14.77 11.55
N LYS A 126 1.83 -15.10 12.34
CA LYS A 126 1.70 -15.31 13.78
C LYS A 126 1.24 -14.04 14.49
N TRP A 127 1.90 -12.93 14.27
CA TRP A 127 1.59 -11.62 14.87
C TRP A 127 0.17 -11.14 14.55
N VAL A 128 -0.27 -11.29 13.28
CA VAL A 128 -1.62 -10.96 12.82
C VAL A 128 -2.69 -11.79 13.51
N ALA A 129 -2.43 -13.12 13.68
CA ALA A 129 -3.34 -14.01 14.41
C ALA A 129 -3.43 -13.65 15.89
N GLU A 130 -2.30 -13.34 16.56
CA GLU A 130 -2.26 -12.89 17.95
C GLU A 130 -2.99 -11.56 18.17
N ALA A 131 -3.03 -10.69 17.15
CA ALA A 131 -3.83 -9.48 17.15
C ALA A 131 -5.34 -9.74 16.90
N GLY A 132 -5.78 -10.99 16.76
CA GLY A 132 -7.17 -11.34 16.48
C GLY A 132 -7.65 -10.89 15.09
N ILE A 133 -6.75 -10.82 14.10
CA ILE A 133 -7.06 -10.46 12.73
C ILE A 133 -7.11 -11.74 11.89
N THR A 134 -8.27 -12.01 11.25
CA THR A 134 -8.53 -13.23 10.48
C THR A 134 -8.10 -13.13 9.01
N LYS A 135 -7.74 -11.94 8.54
CA LYS A 135 -7.29 -11.70 7.16
C LYS A 135 -5.95 -12.38 6.88
N HIS A 136 -5.75 -12.80 5.63
CA HIS A 136 -4.45 -13.32 5.17
C HIS A 136 -3.50 -12.15 4.86
N ILE A 137 -2.74 -11.73 5.85
CA ILE A 137 -1.82 -10.59 5.75
C ILE A 137 -0.39 -11.07 5.52
N THR A 138 0.22 -10.56 4.46
CA THR A 138 1.65 -10.65 4.16
C THR A 138 2.32 -9.30 4.39
N TYR A 139 3.66 -9.24 4.35
CA TYR A 139 4.37 -7.96 4.47
C TYR A 139 3.89 -6.94 3.42
N HIS A 140 3.62 -7.37 2.20
CA HIS A 140 3.17 -6.48 1.14
C HIS A 140 1.79 -5.86 1.40
N CYS A 141 0.97 -6.50 2.24
CA CYS A 141 -0.34 -5.96 2.64
C CYS A 141 -0.23 -4.65 3.44
N PHE A 142 0.88 -4.37 4.12
CA PHE A 142 1.10 -3.09 4.79
C PHE A 142 1.17 -1.94 3.79
N ARG A 143 1.88 -2.12 2.69
CA ARG A 143 1.89 -1.15 1.58
C ARG A 143 0.53 -1.05 0.89
N HIS A 144 -0.21 -2.15 0.74
CA HIS A 144 -1.59 -2.12 0.23
C HIS A 144 -2.49 -1.31 1.15
N SER A 145 -2.33 -1.47 2.47
CA SER A 145 -3.06 -0.70 3.47
C SER A 145 -2.79 0.78 3.32
N TYR A 146 -1.51 1.19 3.19
CA TYR A 146 -1.16 2.57 2.92
C TYR A 146 -1.90 3.14 1.71
N ALA A 147 -1.81 2.45 0.56
CA ALA A 147 -2.45 2.90 -0.66
C ALA A 147 -3.98 3.04 -0.52
N THR A 148 -4.62 2.04 0.06
CA THR A 148 -6.08 2.01 0.26
C THR A 148 -6.52 3.08 1.24
N LEU A 149 -5.82 3.25 2.36
CA LEU A 149 -6.15 4.25 3.38
C LEU A 149 -5.94 5.68 2.87
N GLN A 150 -4.90 5.95 2.08
CA GLN A 150 -4.69 7.25 1.46
C GLN A 150 -5.82 7.61 0.50
N LEU A 151 -6.21 6.70 -0.39
CA LEU A 151 -7.34 6.89 -1.30
C LEU A 151 -8.66 7.05 -0.53
N SER A 152 -8.90 6.26 0.50
CA SER A 152 -10.07 6.39 1.37
C SER A 152 -10.07 7.71 2.15
N GLY A 153 -8.91 8.21 2.55
CA GLY A 153 -8.72 9.51 3.20
C GLY A 153 -8.87 10.74 2.28
N GLY A 154 -9.01 10.57 0.96
CA GLY A 154 -9.22 11.67 0.03
C GLY A 154 -8.03 12.03 -0.84
N THR A 155 -6.87 11.42 -0.61
CA THR A 155 -5.72 11.63 -1.47
C THR A 155 -6.04 11.15 -2.89
N ASP A 156 -5.77 11.97 -3.88
CA ASP A 156 -6.02 11.60 -5.27
C ASP A 156 -5.09 10.47 -5.75
N ILE A 157 -5.54 9.73 -6.77
CA ILE A 157 -4.85 8.53 -7.24
C ILE A 157 -3.48 8.82 -7.84
N TYR A 158 -3.27 9.99 -8.46
CA TYR A 158 -1.98 10.35 -9.04
C TYR A 158 -0.96 10.63 -7.95
N THR A 159 -1.35 11.36 -6.90
CA THR A 159 -0.53 11.59 -5.71
C THR A 159 -0.17 10.27 -5.04
N VAL A 160 -1.14 9.38 -4.79
CA VAL A 160 -0.86 8.06 -4.22
C VAL A 160 0.06 7.23 -5.12
N SER A 161 -0.13 7.30 -6.44
CA SER A 161 0.73 6.61 -7.41
C SER A 161 2.18 7.11 -7.32
N LYS A 162 2.38 8.41 -7.20
CA LYS A 162 3.71 9.03 -7.00
C LYS A 162 4.33 8.62 -5.67
N MET A 163 3.58 8.71 -4.56
CA MET A 163 4.05 8.31 -3.23
C MET A 163 4.46 6.82 -3.18
N LEU A 164 3.81 5.97 -3.97
CA LEU A 164 4.18 4.57 -4.13
C LEU A 164 5.36 4.36 -5.12
N GLY A 165 5.81 5.37 -5.84
CA GLY A 165 6.82 5.23 -6.89
C GLY A 165 6.35 4.27 -7.99
N HIS A 166 5.09 4.38 -8.42
CA HIS A 166 4.57 3.66 -9.59
C HIS A 166 4.83 4.45 -10.86
N THR A 167 5.45 3.83 -11.85
CA THR A 167 5.67 4.43 -13.18
C THR A 167 4.38 4.54 -13.99
N ASN A 168 3.36 3.74 -13.66
CA ASN A 168 2.06 3.76 -14.31
C ASN A 168 0.94 3.78 -13.26
N VAL A 169 0.05 4.77 -13.37
CA VAL A 169 -1.09 4.95 -12.46
C VAL A 169 -2.05 3.76 -12.47
N ARG A 170 -2.12 2.99 -13.54
CA ARG A 170 -2.92 1.77 -13.63
C ARG A 170 -2.56 0.77 -12.53
N THR A 171 -1.29 0.76 -12.08
CA THR A 171 -0.86 -0.07 -10.96
C THR A 171 -1.55 0.33 -9.65
N THR A 172 -1.95 1.60 -9.51
CA THR A 172 -2.64 2.14 -8.33
C THR A 172 -4.15 1.98 -8.42
N GLN A 173 -4.72 1.84 -9.64
CA GLN A 173 -6.17 1.71 -9.85
C GLN A 173 -6.78 0.49 -9.15
N VAL A 174 -5.99 -0.55 -8.89
CA VAL A 174 -6.44 -1.74 -8.15
C VAL A 174 -6.91 -1.42 -6.72
N TYR A 175 -6.42 -0.32 -6.14
CA TYR A 175 -6.82 0.16 -4.82
C TYR A 175 -8.05 1.07 -4.87
N ALA A 176 -8.29 1.74 -5.99
CA ALA A 176 -9.41 2.66 -6.16
C ALA A 176 -10.78 1.94 -6.12
N LYS A 177 -10.83 0.67 -6.52
CA LYS A 177 -12.05 -0.14 -6.47
C LYS A 177 -12.61 -0.35 -5.06
N VAL A 178 -11.80 -0.12 -4.01
CA VAL A 178 -12.21 -0.25 -2.61
C VAL A 178 -12.95 1.01 -2.10
N VAL A 179 -12.97 2.10 -2.88
CA VAL A 179 -13.42 3.44 -2.45
C VAL A 179 -14.82 3.78 -3.00
N ASP A 180 -15.71 2.81 -3.15
CA ASP A 180 -17.10 3.06 -3.65
C ASP A 180 -17.92 4.02 -2.77
N ALA A 181 -17.64 4.08 -1.45
CA ALA A 181 -18.28 5.01 -0.53
C ALA A 181 -18.11 6.50 -0.93
N LYS A 182 -17.04 6.86 -1.65
CA LYS A 182 -16.82 8.23 -2.12
C LYS A 182 -17.69 8.63 -3.31
N LYS A 183 -18.27 7.70 -4.04
CA LYS A 183 -19.19 8.02 -5.13
C LYS A 183 -20.45 8.71 -4.61
N GLU A 184 -20.99 8.25 -3.48
CA GLU A 184 -22.13 8.90 -2.82
C GLU A 184 -21.77 10.29 -2.28
N GLU A 185 -20.58 10.45 -1.70
CA GLU A 185 -20.13 11.74 -1.18
C GLU A 185 -19.89 12.75 -2.34
N ALA A 186 -19.33 12.30 -3.44
CA ALA A 186 -19.11 13.12 -4.63
C ALA A 186 -20.43 13.66 -5.21
N THR A 187 -21.53 12.90 -5.18
CA THR A 187 -22.84 13.38 -5.65
C THR A 187 -23.41 14.51 -4.80
N LYS A 188 -22.99 14.65 -3.56
CA LYS A 188 -23.44 15.69 -2.61
C LYS A 188 -22.59 16.97 -2.66
N THR A 189 -21.48 16.95 -3.40
CA THR A 189 -20.52 18.06 -3.46
C THR A 189 -21.08 19.26 -4.28
N ILE A 190 -21.82 18.97 -5.36
CA ILE A 190 -22.43 20.02 -6.18
C ILE A 190 -23.85 20.24 -5.67
N LYS A 191 -24.09 21.44 -5.12
CA LYS A 191 -25.43 21.88 -4.67
C LYS A 191 -25.81 23.09 -5.49
N LEU A 192 -27.02 23.08 -6.03
CA LEU A 192 -27.62 24.20 -6.74
C LEU A 192 -28.82 24.69 -5.92
N ASP A 193 -28.98 26.02 -5.83
CA ASP A 193 -30.19 26.63 -5.27
C ASP A 193 -31.29 26.59 -6.33
N LEU A 194 -31.93 25.44 -6.46
CA LEU A 194 -33.04 25.28 -7.39
C LEU A 194 -34.35 25.76 -6.72
N PRO A 195 -35.22 26.50 -7.45
CA PRO A 195 -36.53 26.81 -6.92
C PRO A 195 -37.30 25.51 -6.67
N MET A 196 -37.83 25.37 -5.45
CA MET A 196 -38.69 24.26 -5.11
C MET A 196 -39.94 24.34 -5.99
N THR A 197 -40.12 23.37 -6.89
CA THR A 197 -41.40 23.17 -7.59
C THR A 197 -42.40 22.62 -6.60
N GLU A 198 -43.47 23.38 -6.31
CA GLU A 198 -44.63 22.91 -5.55
C GLU A 198 -45.33 21.72 -6.22
#